data_2a04b0894723134e0572ef7eb594e984
#
_entry.id   2a04b0894723134e0572ef7eb594e984
#
_cell.length_a   1.000
_cell.length_b   1.000
_cell.length_c   1.000
_cell.angle_alpha   90.00
_cell.angle_beta   90.00
_cell.angle_gamma   90.00
#
_symmetry.space_group_name_H-M   'P 1'
#
loop_
_entity.id
_entity.type
_entity.pdbx_description
1 polymer ?
#
loop_
_entity_poly.entity_id
_entity_poly.type
_entity_poly.pdbx_seq_one_letter_code
_entity_poly.pdbx_strand_id
1 'polypeptide(L)'
;MDRRRFLIAASTAALAGCERLGDEASRFLAGVGLREPEPLVLRPGMAEGHALRDMRNIREWPAPDGEQRVDVAILGSGIGGVSAAWQLSRAGHRNFIMLEGPEFGGNAAGGSFGEIGFPRGAHYLPLPSAESTHVREMLADLGVIERDPFDARPRFDERFVVHAPEERLFFEGAWHDGLLPDSDTFHDQHTRFLARIDALRTTTGTDGRKVFAIPLAESSRDPAWRALDRQTFRSWLNANSFTAPTLHWYADYCCRDDYGAGADVVSAWAGLHYFASRGGHASNATDGAVLTWPDGLHGLVTRLVTKIDRRVGQQRPWRQPGMAVRIEPDGKGVRVLTVQWPDGITQPPRLRHIRARRVICAMPLHVAARIMPLGPLGFDPAVHLQHHAPWLVSSFRLRGFPQEAAGVPLAWDNVVHGSRGLGYVVATHQWIRQARPAQTAFTAYCPLDAAAGVPAGADPDTVRRWLADASPAALMEIASADLRQVYDREFWRHADAVEITARGHAMATPVPGFLGNPGLAALRAADGPVLFAHADLSGLSVFEEAAWWGTRAALHVVG
;
A
#
# COMPACT_ATOMS: atom_id res chain seq x y z
N MET A 1 -16.19 -28.29 -27.45
CA MET A 1 -14.81 -28.57 -27.91
C MET A 1 -14.80 -29.92 -28.61
N ASP A 2 -14.32 -29.97 -29.85
CA ASP A 2 -14.38 -31.19 -30.65
C ASP A 2 -13.38 -32.22 -30.10
N ARG A 3 -13.87 -33.47 -29.82
CA ARG A 3 -13.07 -34.60 -29.32
C ARG A 3 -11.82 -34.87 -30.17
N ARG A 4 -11.84 -34.58 -31.45
CA ARG A 4 -10.70 -34.69 -32.37
C ARG A 4 -9.56 -33.74 -32.04
N ARG A 5 -9.85 -32.51 -31.67
CA ARG A 5 -8.81 -31.52 -31.29
C ARG A 5 -8.14 -31.85 -29.96
N PHE A 6 -8.88 -32.46 -29.03
CA PHE A 6 -8.33 -32.92 -27.77
C PHE A 6 -7.38 -34.14 -27.96
N LEU A 7 -7.74 -35.09 -28.82
CA LEU A 7 -6.90 -36.26 -29.09
C LEU A 7 -5.63 -35.90 -29.87
N ILE A 8 -5.67 -34.93 -30.77
CA ILE A 8 -4.49 -34.45 -31.52
C ILE A 8 -3.52 -33.75 -30.56
N ALA A 9 -4.00 -32.91 -29.64
CA ALA A 9 -3.17 -32.22 -28.65
C ALA A 9 -2.53 -33.19 -27.64
N ALA A 10 -3.25 -34.22 -27.21
CA ALA A 10 -2.76 -35.25 -26.30
C ALA A 10 -1.72 -36.20 -26.97
N SER A 11 -1.88 -36.50 -28.26
CA SER A 11 -0.93 -37.35 -28.99
C SER A 11 0.37 -36.64 -29.39
N THR A 12 0.33 -35.33 -29.65
CA THR A 12 1.53 -34.56 -29.90
C THR A 12 2.37 -34.32 -28.63
N ALA A 13 1.75 -34.19 -27.46
CA ALA A 13 2.46 -34.07 -26.18
C ALA A 13 3.17 -35.37 -25.74
N ALA A 14 2.67 -36.55 -26.19
CA ALA A 14 3.24 -37.85 -25.82
C ALA A 14 4.45 -38.24 -26.68
N LEU A 15 4.70 -37.60 -27.83
CA LEU A 15 5.74 -37.97 -28.80
C LEU A 15 6.97 -37.09 -28.83
N ALA A 16 7.03 -36.02 -28.02
CA ALA A 16 8.10 -35.05 -28.09
C ALA A 16 8.82 -34.88 -26.76
N GLY A 17 9.91 -35.57 -26.61
CA GLY A 17 10.92 -35.36 -25.55
C GLY A 17 11.78 -34.14 -25.78
N CYS A 18 11.20 -32.94 -25.95
CA CYS A 18 11.93 -31.67 -26.05
C CYS A 18 11.26 -30.60 -25.19
N GLU A 19 12.03 -29.93 -24.35
CA GLU A 19 11.60 -28.84 -23.46
C GLU A 19 10.81 -27.71 -24.17
N ARG A 20 11.13 -27.40 -25.42
CA ARG A 20 10.43 -26.37 -26.22
C ARG A 20 8.96 -26.71 -26.55
N LEU A 21 8.64 -27.99 -26.74
CA LEU A 21 7.27 -28.42 -26.99
C LEU A 21 6.43 -28.46 -25.71
N GLY A 22 7.07 -28.60 -24.56
CA GLY A 22 6.42 -28.44 -23.24
C GLY A 22 5.90 -27.01 -23.01
N ASP A 23 6.65 -26.01 -23.42
CA ASP A 23 6.27 -24.60 -23.29
C ASP A 23 5.10 -24.21 -24.21
N GLU A 24 5.08 -24.69 -25.47
CA GLU A 24 3.99 -24.40 -26.39
C GLU A 24 2.69 -25.14 -26.00
N ALA A 25 2.81 -26.39 -25.58
CA ALA A 25 1.69 -27.15 -25.04
C ALA A 25 1.16 -26.55 -23.75
N SER A 26 2.03 -26.06 -22.88
CA SER A 26 1.67 -25.34 -21.64
C SER A 26 0.93 -24.04 -21.94
N ARG A 27 1.42 -23.24 -22.90
CA ARG A 27 0.74 -22.00 -23.35
C ARG A 27 -0.61 -22.29 -24.00
N PHE A 28 -0.70 -23.36 -24.78
CA PHE A 28 -1.97 -23.80 -25.37
C PHE A 28 -2.97 -24.23 -24.29
N LEU A 29 -2.54 -25.05 -23.33
CA LEU A 29 -3.39 -25.52 -22.23
C LEU A 29 -3.82 -24.37 -21.32
N ALA A 30 -2.95 -23.40 -21.05
CA ALA A 30 -3.31 -22.16 -20.37
C ALA A 30 -4.35 -21.36 -21.18
N GLY A 31 -4.16 -21.21 -22.50
CA GLY A 31 -5.08 -20.50 -23.38
C GLY A 31 -6.47 -21.13 -23.53
N VAL A 32 -6.65 -22.40 -23.13
CA VAL A 32 -7.97 -23.08 -23.07
C VAL A 32 -8.47 -23.26 -21.63
N GLY A 33 -7.82 -22.63 -20.64
CA GLY A 33 -8.19 -22.69 -19.23
C GLY A 33 -7.97 -24.05 -18.58
N LEU A 34 -7.07 -24.86 -19.14
CA LEU A 34 -6.71 -26.19 -18.59
C LEU A 34 -5.48 -26.14 -17.70
N ARG A 35 -4.75 -25.02 -17.69
CA ARG A 35 -3.58 -24.81 -16.83
C ARG A 35 -3.52 -23.36 -16.35
N GLU A 36 -3.22 -23.20 -15.08
CA GLU A 36 -2.93 -21.90 -14.48
C GLU A 36 -1.62 -21.33 -15.03
N PRO A 37 -1.55 -20.03 -15.34
CA PRO A 37 -0.29 -19.39 -15.76
C PRO A 37 0.73 -19.42 -14.63
N GLU A 38 2.01 -19.58 -14.98
CA GLU A 38 3.09 -19.47 -14.00
C GLU A 38 3.24 -18.01 -13.54
N PRO A 39 3.22 -17.72 -12.23
CA PRO A 39 3.32 -16.35 -11.75
C PRO A 39 4.73 -15.79 -11.82
N LEU A 40 4.87 -14.54 -12.25
CA LEU A 40 6.05 -13.73 -12.00
C LEU A 40 6.00 -13.26 -10.54
N VAL A 41 6.92 -13.73 -9.69
CA VAL A 41 6.99 -13.34 -8.29
C VAL A 41 8.03 -12.25 -8.08
N LEU A 42 7.58 -11.09 -7.61
CA LEU A 42 8.43 -9.96 -7.21
C LEU A 42 8.54 -9.92 -5.68
N ARG A 43 9.75 -9.67 -5.20
CA ARG A 43 10.05 -9.45 -3.77
C ARG A 43 10.88 -8.17 -3.62
N PRO A 44 10.26 -6.98 -3.74
CA PRO A 44 10.99 -5.71 -3.76
C PRO A 44 11.87 -5.52 -2.53
N GLY A 45 13.15 -5.21 -2.76
CA GLY A 45 14.14 -4.94 -1.72
C GLY A 45 14.67 -6.17 -0.97
N MET A 46 14.18 -7.38 -1.26
CA MET A 46 14.64 -8.58 -0.53
C MET A 46 16.06 -8.98 -0.94
N ALA A 47 16.34 -9.07 -2.23
CA ALA A 47 17.66 -9.45 -2.73
C ALA A 47 18.73 -8.42 -2.32
N GLU A 48 18.41 -7.13 -2.47
CA GLU A 48 19.27 -6.02 -2.07
C GLU A 48 19.51 -6.01 -0.56
N GLY A 49 18.46 -6.20 0.24
CA GLY A 49 18.55 -6.26 1.70
C GLY A 49 19.40 -7.43 2.19
N HIS A 50 19.31 -8.59 1.55
CA HIS A 50 20.15 -9.76 1.84
C HIS A 50 21.61 -9.50 1.45
N ALA A 51 21.85 -8.98 0.26
CA ALA A 51 23.21 -8.62 -0.18
C ALA A 51 23.87 -7.61 0.78
N LEU A 52 23.14 -6.57 1.21
CA LEU A 52 23.64 -5.60 2.18
C LEU A 52 23.93 -6.21 3.54
N ARG A 53 23.08 -7.14 4.02
CA ARG A 53 23.30 -7.88 5.27
C ARG A 53 24.59 -8.70 5.18
N ASP A 54 24.79 -9.39 4.08
CA ASP A 54 25.96 -10.26 3.87
C ASP A 54 27.24 -9.43 3.71
N MET A 55 27.16 -8.28 3.02
CA MET A 55 28.25 -7.32 2.89
C MET A 55 28.65 -6.64 4.22
N ARG A 56 27.75 -6.55 5.21
CA ARG A 56 28.14 -6.04 6.56
C ARG A 56 29.25 -6.83 7.22
N ASN A 57 29.39 -8.11 6.88
CA ASN A 57 30.42 -9.01 7.38
C ASN A 57 31.69 -8.95 6.54
N ILE A 58 31.69 -8.25 5.39
CA ILE A 58 32.87 -8.04 4.54
C ILE A 58 33.65 -6.87 5.13
N ARG A 59 34.88 -7.10 5.51
CA ARG A 59 35.75 -6.09 6.14
C ARG A 59 36.12 -4.92 5.24
N GLU A 60 36.00 -5.08 3.92
CA GLU A 60 36.38 -4.07 2.93
C GLU A 60 35.22 -3.82 1.94
N TRP A 61 34.60 -2.67 2.10
CA TRP A 61 33.70 -2.14 1.07
C TRP A 61 34.53 -1.58 -0.09
N PRO A 62 34.08 -1.71 -1.37
CA PRO A 62 34.73 -1.00 -2.48
C PRO A 62 34.86 0.49 -2.17
N ALA A 63 35.90 1.11 -2.66
CA ALA A 63 36.04 2.56 -2.52
C ALA A 63 34.89 3.26 -3.26
N PRO A 64 34.31 4.31 -2.70
CA PRO A 64 33.26 5.09 -3.37
C PRO A 64 33.79 5.74 -4.66
N ASP A 65 33.04 5.65 -5.76
CA ASP A 65 33.37 6.16 -7.08
C ASP A 65 33.33 7.70 -7.18
N GLY A 66 33.02 8.40 -6.10
CA GLY A 66 32.99 9.86 -6.06
C GLY A 66 32.04 10.42 -4.97
N GLU A 67 31.97 11.75 -4.94
CA GLU A 67 31.15 12.51 -4.00
C GLU A 67 30.24 13.50 -4.75
N GLN A 68 28.95 13.53 -4.39
CA GLN A 68 27.98 14.52 -4.85
C GLN A 68 27.56 15.43 -3.70
N ARG A 69 27.46 16.73 -3.95
CA ARG A 69 27.01 17.72 -2.93
C ARG A 69 25.64 18.28 -3.29
N VAL A 70 24.75 18.30 -2.31
CA VAL A 70 23.39 18.83 -2.43
C VAL A 70 22.98 19.54 -1.14
N ASP A 71 21.96 20.37 -1.21
CA ASP A 71 21.38 20.93 0.02
C ASP A 71 20.55 19.89 0.75
N VAL A 72 19.74 19.11 0.02
CA VAL A 72 18.83 18.12 0.60
C VAL A 72 18.98 16.77 -0.13
N ALA A 73 19.15 15.70 0.65
CA ALA A 73 19.03 14.32 0.15
C ALA A 73 17.77 13.67 0.74
N ILE A 74 16.86 13.25 -0.13
CA ILE A 74 15.68 12.47 0.23
C ILE A 74 16.01 11.00 0.03
N LEU A 75 15.83 10.19 1.05
CA LEU A 75 16.18 8.78 1.04
C LEU A 75 14.93 7.91 1.05
N GLY A 76 14.56 7.39 -0.12
CA GLY A 76 13.35 6.63 -0.38
C GLY A 76 12.32 7.39 -1.22
N SER A 77 11.68 6.67 -2.14
CA SER A 77 10.73 7.19 -3.13
C SER A 77 9.27 6.79 -2.86
N GLY A 78 8.96 6.30 -1.68
CA GLY A 78 7.57 6.14 -1.22
C GLY A 78 6.87 7.49 -1.10
N ILE A 79 5.60 7.48 -0.74
CA ILE A 79 4.76 8.70 -0.65
C ILE A 79 5.42 9.78 0.22
N GLY A 80 6.05 9.43 1.33
CA GLY A 80 6.78 10.40 2.18
C GLY A 80 7.88 11.14 1.41
N GLY A 81 8.70 10.40 0.64
CA GLY A 81 9.78 10.98 -0.15
C GLY A 81 9.28 11.82 -1.32
N VAL A 82 8.30 11.31 -2.08
CA VAL A 82 7.72 12.04 -3.22
C VAL A 82 6.98 13.30 -2.75
N SER A 83 6.28 13.25 -1.62
CA SER A 83 5.61 14.42 -1.03
C SER A 83 6.60 15.45 -0.54
N ALA A 84 7.73 15.03 0.03
CA ALA A 84 8.82 15.94 0.40
C ALA A 84 9.41 16.63 -0.84
N ALA A 85 9.69 15.88 -1.92
CA ALA A 85 10.17 16.44 -3.17
C ALA A 85 9.16 17.41 -3.80
N TRP A 86 7.87 17.06 -3.77
CA TRP A 86 6.78 17.92 -4.24
C TRP A 86 6.76 19.25 -3.46
N GLN A 87 6.82 19.20 -2.14
CA GLN A 87 6.77 20.41 -1.30
C GLN A 87 8.03 21.27 -1.47
N LEU A 88 9.23 20.68 -1.54
CA LEU A 88 10.47 21.40 -1.83
C LEU A 88 10.38 22.12 -3.19
N SER A 89 9.93 21.41 -4.24
CA SER A 89 9.77 21.99 -5.57
C SER A 89 8.74 23.14 -5.60
N ARG A 90 7.64 23.00 -4.84
CA ARG A 90 6.60 24.02 -4.68
C ARG A 90 7.12 25.28 -3.99
N ALA A 91 8.00 25.10 -3.01
CA ALA A 91 8.68 26.22 -2.33
C ALA A 91 9.83 26.85 -3.15
N GLY A 92 10.05 26.39 -4.38
CA GLY A 92 11.12 26.88 -5.26
C GLY A 92 12.52 26.33 -4.95
N HIS A 93 12.65 25.39 -3.99
CA HIS A 93 13.91 24.74 -3.70
C HIS A 93 14.23 23.72 -4.78
N ARG A 94 15.42 23.81 -5.40
CA ARG A 94 15.80 22.98 -6.56
C ARG A 94 17.07 22.15 -6.33
N ASN A 95 17.86 22.46 -5.30
CA ASN A 95 19.09 21.74 -5.01
C ASN A 95 18.85 20.56 -4.08
N PHE A 96 18.07 19.59 -4.55
CA PHE A 96 17.83 18.34 -3.85
C PHE A 96 17.95 17.14 -4.80
N ILE A 97 18.16 15.96 -4.22
CA ILE A 97 18.05 14.68 -4.89
C ILE A 97 17.19 13.73 -4.08
N MET A 98 16.60 12.73 -4.74
CA MET A 98 15.88 11.63 -4.12
C MET A 98 16.48 10.30 -4.58
N LEU A 99 16.89 9.44 -3.65
CA LEU A 99 17.25 8.06 -3.92
C LEU A 99 15.98 7.21 -4.01
N GLU A 100 15.83 6.49 -5.12
CA GLU A 100 14.60 5.75 -5.42
C GLU A 100 14.38 4.53 -4.51
N GLY A 101 15.47 3.95 -3.99
CA GLY A 101 15.40 2.68 -3.28
C GLY A 101 15.25 1.49 -4.25
N PRO A 102 14.85 0.32 -3.74
CA PRO A 102 14.74 -0.89 -4.57
C PRO A 102 13.49 -0.91 -5.46
N GLU A 103 12.45 -0.14 -5.11
CA GLU A 103 11.22 0.00 -5.88
C GLU A 103 10.71 1.43 -5.82
N PHE A 104 10.55 2.06 -6.98
CA PHE A 104 10.02 3.41 -7.07
C PHE A 104 8.54 3.45 -6.69
N GLY A 105 8.16 4.40 -5.81
CA GLY A 105 6.79 4.53 -5.29
C GLY A 105 6.53 3.73 -4.00
N GLY A 106 7.37 2.74 -3.66
CA GLY A 106 7.19 1.91 -2.46
C GLY A 106 5.83 1.21 -2.44
N ASN A 107 5.02 1.39 -1.39
CA ASN A 107 3.67 0.81 -1.31
C ASN A 107 2.66 1.45 -2.30
N ALA A 108 3.03 2.52 -2.99
CA ALA A 108 2.27 3.11 -4.09
C ALA A 108 2.91 2.80 -5.46
N ALA A 109 3.69 1.71 -5.56
CA ALA A 109 4.23 1.24 -6.82
C ALA A 109 3.14 0.63 -7.71
N GLY A 110 3.35 0.66 -9.02
CA GLY A 110 2.47 0.06 -10.02
C GLY A 110 3.24 -0.82 -10.99
N GLY A 111 2.49 -1.63 -11.73
CA GLY A 111 2.97 -2.44 -12.83
C GLY A 111 2.09 -2.28 -14.06
N SER A 112 2.40 -3.01 -15.13
CA SER A 112 1.57 -3.03 -16.32
C SER A 112 1.67 -4.35 -17.09
N PHE A 113 0.55 -4.74 -17.70
CA PHE A 113 0.49 -5.74 -18.75
C PHE A 113 0.26 -5.04 -20.09
N GLY A 114 1.35 -4.59 -20.73
CA GLY A 114 1.26 -3.71 -21.89
C GLY A 114 0.67 -2.35 -21.52
N GLU A 115 -0.49 -2.00 -22.10
CA GLU A 115 -1.17 -0.73 -21.83
C GLU A 115 -2.06 -0.75 -20.57
N ILE A 116 -2.26 -1.92 -19.96
CA ILE A 116 -3.12 -2.07 -18.78
C ILE A 116 -2.26 -1.92 -17.53
N GLY A 117 -2.35 -0.75 -16.87
CA GLY A 117 -1.75 -0.52 -15.57
C GLY A 117 -2.46 -1.30 -14.48
N PHE A 118 -1.74 -1.67 -13.42
CA PHE A 118 -2.28 -2.27 -12.21
C PHE A 118 -1.47 -1.87 -10.98
N PRO A 119 -2.06 -1.83 -9.78
CA PRO A 119 -1.33 -1.54 -8.54
C PRO A 119 -0.47 -2.72 -8.09
N ARG A 120 0.72 -2.42 -7.55
CA ARG A 120 1.57 -3.35 -6.77
C ARG A 120 1.46 -3.13 -5.27
N GLY A 121 0.54 -2.31 -4.85
CA GLY A 121 0.26 -1.92 -3.47
C GLY A 121 -1.04 -1.13 -3.38
N ALA A 122 -1.01 0.04 -2.73
CA ALA A 122 -2.19 0.85 -2.49
C ALA A 122 -2.94 1.22 -3.78
N HIS A 123 -4.26 1.03 -3.79
CA HIS A 123 -5.09 1.15 -4.99
C HIS A 123 -6.11 2.27 -4.94
N TYR A 124 -6.39 2.86 -3.78
CA TYR A 124 -7.34 3.95 -3.63
C TYR A 124 -6.89 4.99 -2.60
N LEU A 125 -7.53 6.15 -2.63
CA LEU A 125 -7.42 7.21 -1.65
C LEU A 125 -8.83 7.64 -1.26
N PRO A 126 -9.24 7.56 0.01
CA PRO A 126 -10.50 8.14 0.45
C PRO A 126 -10.56 9.63 0.12
N LEU A 127 -11.75 10.17 -0.10
CA LEU A 127 -11.89 11.62 -0.23
C LEU A 127 -11.31 12.30 1.00
N PRO A 128 -10.33 13.22 0.86
CA PRO A 128 -9.63 13.79 2.00
C PRO A 128 -10.56 14.65 2.85
N SER A 129 -10.57 14.42 4.16
CA SER A 129 -11.32 15.21 5.14
C SER A 129 -10.82 16.66 5.21
N ALA A 130 -11.53 17.52 5.93
CA ALA A 130 -11.12 18.92 6.12
C ALA A 130 -9.76 19.05 6.84
N GLU A 131 -9.42 18.09 7.69
CA GLU A 131 -8.16 18.03 8.44
C GLU A 131 -6.97 17.65 7.54
N SER A 132 -7.22 16.93 6.43
CA SER A 132 -6.20 16.53 5.45
C SER A 132 -5.83 17.67 4.47
N THR A 133 -5.57 18.87 4.99
CA THR A 133 -5.30 20.06 4.18
C THR A 133 -4.13 19.87 3.21
N HIS A 134 -3.06 19.20 3.65
CA HIS A 134 -1.88 18.91 2.84
C HIS A 134 -2.20 18.01 1.63
N VAL A 135 -3.12 17.05 1.79
CA VAL A 135 -3.59 16.20 0.67
C VAL A 135 -4.49 17.01 -0.25
N ARG A 136 -5.41 17.82 0.28
CA ARG A 136 -6.28 18.70 -0.52
C ARG A 136 -5.46 19.68 -1.36
N GLU A 137 -4.42 20.30 -0.80
CA GLU A 137 -3.50 21.16 -1.54
C GLU A 137 -2.77 20.40 -2.65
N MET A 138 -2.31 19.19 -2.37
CA MET A 138 -1.62 18.34 -3.33
C MET A 138 -2.55 17.97 -4.49
N LEU A 139 -3.75 17.49 -4.20
CA LEU A 139 -4.74 17.12 -5.21
C LEU A 139 -5.20 18.32 -6.06
N ALA A 140 -5.36 19.49 -5.46
CA ALA A 140 -5.66 20.73 -6.18
C ALA A 140 -4.51 21.14 -7.12
N ASP A 141 -3.27 21.08 -6.66
CA ASP A 141 -2.10 21.36 -7.48
C ASP A 141 -1.97 20.40 -8.67
N LEU A 142 -2.45 19.17 -8.53
CA LEU A 142 -2.46 18.15 -9.59
C LEU A 142 -3.70 18.21 -10.49
N GLY A 143 -4.69 19.05 -10.16
CA GLY A 143 -5.95 19.17 -10.89
C GLY A 143 -6.90 17.99 -10.66
N VAL A 144 -6.71 17.23 -9.59
CA VAL A 144 -7.65 16.18 -9.14
C VAL A 144 -8.81 16.81 -8.37
N ILE A 145 -8.56 17.84 -7.56
CA ILE A 145 -9.58 18.76 -7.07
C ILE A 145 -9.64 19.91 -8.06
N GLU A 146 -10.79 20.09 -8.71
CA GLU A 146 -10.99 21.10 -9.72
C GLU A 146 -11.29 22.48 -9.15
N ARG A 147 -12.07 22.51 -8.05
CA ARG A 147 -12.52 23.76 -7.43
C ARG A 147 -12.69 23.60 -5.92
N ASP A 148 -12.51 24.70 -5.22
CA ASP A 148 -12.86 24.90 -3.82
C ASP A 148 -12.23 23.85 -2.87
N PRO A 149 -10.88 23.68 -2.92
CA PRO A 149 -10.21 22.55 -2.25
C PRO A 149 -10.39 22.56 -0.73
N PHE A 150 -10.75 23.71 -0.12
CA PHE A 150 -10.93 23.85 1.33
C PHE A 150 -12.39 23.96 1.77
N ASP A 151 -13.32 23.90 0.83
CA ASP A 151 -14.75 23.83 1.16
C ASP A 151 -15.11 22.50 1.84
N ALA A 152 -16.28 22.46 2.47
CA ALA A 152 -16.81 21.24 3.06
C ALA A 152 -17.02 20.14 2.02
N ARG A 153 -17.39 20.51 0.78
CA ARG A 153 -17.63 19.59 -0.35
C ARG A 153 -16.90 20.09 -1.61
N PRO A 154 -15.58 19.87 -1.73
CA PRO A 154 -14.82 20.22 -2.93
C PRO A 154 -15.36 19.53 -4.18
N ARG A 155 -15.10 20.11 -5.37
CA ARG A 155 -15.41 19.43 -6.63
C ARG A 155 -14.17 18.69 -7.13
N PHE A 156 -14.32 17.39 -7.38
CA PHE A 156 -13.27 16.53 -7.92
C PHE A 156 -13.47 16.31 -9.44
N ASP A 157 -12.39 16.04 -10.14
CA ASP A 157 -12.42 15.52 -11.51
C ASP A 157 -13.03 14.11 -11.49
N GLU A 158 -14.15 13.96 -12.19
CA GLU A 158 -14.95 12.72 -12.22
C GLU A 158 -14.15 11.50 -12.71
N ARG A 159 -13.09 11.72 -13.49
CA ARG A 159 -12.22 10.64 -13.99
C ARG A 159 -11.47 9.90 -12.88
N PHE A 160 -11.35 10.49 -11.71
CA PHE A 160 -10.62 9.91 -10.57
C PHE A 160 -11.53 9.45 -9.43
N VAL A 161 -12.78 9.85 -9.44
CA VAL A 161 -13.80 9.31 -8.51
C VAL A 161 -14.26 7.95 -9.03
N VAL A 162 -14.31 6.95 -8.17
CA VAL A 162 -14.75 5.60 -8.57
C VAL A 162 -16.17 5.66 -9.12
N HIS A 163 -16.37 5.05 -10.29
CA HIS A 163 -17.68 4.96 -10.93
C HIS A 163 -18.52 3.82 -10.34
N ALA A 164 -19.84 4.01 -10.30
CA ALA A 164 -20.75 2.93 -9.91
C ALA A 164 -20.74 1.77 -10.93
N PRO A 165 -20.87 0.50 -10.49
CA PRO A 165 -20.91 0.07 -9.08
C PRO A 165 -19.53 0.12 -8.43
N GLU A 166 -19.47 0.70 -7.22
CA GLU A 166 -18.21 0.94 -6.52
C GLU A 166 -17.70 -0.33 -5.87
N GLU A 167 -18.54 -0.98 -5.05
CA GLU A 167 -18.18 -2.19 -4.28
C GLU A 167 -19.33 -3.19 -4.24
N ARG A 168 -18.98 -4.48 -4.05
CA ARG A 168 -19.96 -5.55 -3.83
C ARG A 168 -19.35 -6.66 -2.96
N LEU A 169 -20.20 -7.38 -2.25
CA LEU A 169 -19.83 -8.48 -1.38
C LEU A 169 -20.38 -9.81 -1.91
N PHE A 170 -19.52 -10.80 -2.11
CA PHE A 170 -19.95 -12.18 -2.34
C PHE A 170 -20.20 -12.87 -1.01
N PHE A 171 -21.48 -13.10 -0.69
CA PHE A 171 -21.93 -13.66 0.56
C PHE A 171 -23.00 -14.73 0.30
N GLU A 172 -22.88 -15.91 0.93
CA GLU A 172 -23.83 -17.04 0.77
C GLU A 172 -24.11 -17.43 -0.69
N GLY A 173 -23.08 -17.34 -1.55
CA GLY A 173 -23.16 -17.74 -2.96
C GLY A 173 -23.78 -16.69 -3.90
N ALA A 174 -24.05 -15.50 -3.44
CA ALA A 174 -24.60 -14.40 -4.23
C ALA A 174 -23.85 -13.08 -3.99
N TRP A 175 -23.95 -12.15 -4.95
CA TRP A 175 -23.44 -10.80 -4.81
C TRP A 175 -24.48 -9.89 -4.16
N HIS A 176 -24.02 -9.07 -3.23
CA HIS A 176 -24.80 -8.06 -2.50
C HIS A 176 -24.12 -6.70 -2.63
N ASP A 177 -24.91 -5.63 -2.60
CA ASP A 177 -24.39 -4.26 -2.56
C ASP A 177 -23.82 -3.93 -1.17
N GLY A 178 -22.68 -3.22 -1.13
CA GLY A 178 -21.97 -2.86 0.09
C GLY A 178 -21.25 -4.03 0.76
N LEU A 179 -20.48 -3.74 1.82
CA LEU A 179 -19.57 -4.70 2.46
C LEU A 179 -20.10 -5.28 3.77
N LEU A 180 -21.08 -4.66 4.41
CA LEU A 180 -21.68 -5.21 5.62
C LEU A 180 -22.84 -6.14 5.23
N PRO A 181 -22.72 -7.46 5.45
CA PRO A 181 -23.77 -8.40 5.08
C PRO A 181 -25.10 -8.05 5.75
N ASP A 182 -26.16 -7.93 4.96
CA ASP A 182 -27.50 -7.70 5.51
C ASP A 182 -27.98 -8.93 6.29
N SER A 183 -28.67 -8.69 7.38
CA SER A 183 -29.14 -9.75 8.27
C SER A 183 -30.30 -9.25 9.14
N ASP A 184 -31.48 -9.79 8.91
CA ASP A 184 -32.64 -9.49 9.74
C ASP A 184 -32.38 -9.76 11.24
N THR A 185 -31.63 -10.81 11.54
CA THR A 185 -31.29 -11.21 12.92
C THR A 185 -30.42 -10.19 13.65
N PHE A 186 -29.53 -9.50 12.93
CA PHE A 186 -28.52 -8.60 13.52
C PHE A 186 -28.68 -7.14 13.11
N HIS A 187 -29.74 -6.80 12.42
CA HIS A 187 -30.02 -5.46 11.91
C HIS A 187 -29.87 -4.36 12.98
N ASP A 188 -30.41 -4.59 14.18
CA ASP A 188 -30.26 -3.65 15.29
C ASP A 188 -28.82 -3.38 15.70
N GLN A 189 -27.95 -4.40 15.70
CA GLN A 189 -26.55 -4.21 16.04
C GLN A 189 -25.81 -3.45 14.94
N HIS A 190 -26.11 -3.73 13.66
CA HIS A 190 -25.54 -2.99 12.52
C HIS A 190 -25.93 -1.52 12.58
N THR A 191 -27.22 -1.24 12.76
CA THR A 191 -27.76 0.13 12.88
C THR A 191 -27.12 0.90 14.04
N ARG A 192 -27.02 0.28 15.23
CA ARG A 192 -26.39 0.91 16.40
C ARG A 192 -24.90 1.16 16.18
N PHE A 193 -24.19 0.22 15.52
CA PHE A 193 -22.78 0.40 15.23
C PHE A 193 -22.57 1.56 14.27
N LEU A 194 -23.29 1.62 13.14
CA LEU A 194 -23.20 2.71 12.17
C LEU A 194 -23.55 4.06 12.80
N ALA A 195 -24.62 4.13 13.58
CA ALA A 195 -24.97 5.34 14.32
C ALA A 195 -23.87 5.77 15.31
N ARG A 196 -23.21 4.81 15.96
CA ARG A 196 -22.07 5.10 16.86
C ARG A 196 -20.89 5.67 16.07
N ILE A 197 -20.59 5.11 14.89
CA ILE A 197 -19.53 5.63 14.01
C ILE A 197 -19.85 7.05 13.53
N ASP A 198 -21.08 7.30 13.10
CA ASP A 198 -21.49 8.63 12.64
C ASP A 198 -21.35 9.69 13.75
N ALA A 199 -21.74 9.36 14.98
CA ALA A 199 -21.52 10.24 16.12
C ALA A 199 -20.02 10.51 16.36
N LEU A 200 -19.16 9.51 16.19
CA LEU A 200 -17.71 9.65 16.39
C LEU A 200 -17.03 10.53 15.32
N ARG A 201 -17.56 10.60 14.10
CA ARG A 201 -17.02 11.43 13.01
C ARG A 201 -16.97 12.92 13.35
N THR A 202 -17.87 13.38 14.21
CA THR A 202 -17.95 14.79 14.62
C THR A 202 -17.57 15.02 16.08
N THR A 203 -17.26 13.96 16.83
CA THR A 203 -16.89 14.07 18.23
C THR A 203 -15.56 14.77 18.39
N THR A 204 -15.50 15.76 19.29
CA THR A 204 -14.30 16.49 19.66
C THR A 204 -13.87 16.14 21.09
N GLY A 205 -12.56 16.14 21.33
CA GLY A 205 -12.00 16.03 22.68
C GLY A 205 -12.00 17.36 23.42
N THR A 206 -11.53 17.34 24.64
CA THR A 206 -11.42 18.54 25.51
C THR A 206 -10.45 19.59 24.96
N ASP A 207 -9.58 19.23 24.05
CA ASP A 207 -8.65 20.10 23.33
C ASP A 207 -9.28 20.77 22.08
N GLY A 208 -10.58 20.55 21.83
CA GLY A 208 -11.33 21.11 20.71
C GLY A 208 -11.05 20.47 19.36
N ARG A 209 -10.20 19.45 19.30
CA ARG A 209 -9.87 18.70 18.07
C ARG A 209 -10.81 17.51 17.90
N LYS A 210 -11.07 17.10 16.67
CA LYS A 210 -11.74 15.81 16.42
C LYS A 210 -11.00 14.67 17.09
N VAL A 211 -11.74 13.73 17.66
CA VAL A 211 -11.16 12.55 18.29
C VAL A 211 -10.38 11.73 17.26
N PHE A 212 -10.96 11.56 16.08
CA PHE A 212 -10.37 10.82 14.96
C PHE A 212 -10.21 11.72 13.74
N ALA A 213 -8.98 11.98 13.35
CA ALA A 213 -8.64 12.76 12.17
C ALA A 213 -7.47 12.11 11.42
N ILE A 214 -7.41 12.34 10.12
CA ILE A 214 -6.24 12.09 9.29
C ILE A 214 -5.73 13.46 8.80
N PRO A 215 -4.47 13.81 9.08
CA PRO A 215 -3.44 12.99 9.72
C PRO A 215 -3.65 12.84 11.24
N LEU A 216 -3.08 11.78 11.82
CA LEU A 216 -3.09 11.50 13.27
C LEU A 216 -2.65 12.72 14.11
N ALA A 217 -1.75 13.53 13.56
CA ALA A 217 -1.26 14.74 14.21
C ALA A 217 -2.38 15.77 14.51
N GLU A 218 -3.48 15.71 13.78
CA GLU A 218 -4.66 16.57 13.95
C GLU A 218 -5.74 15.93 14.85
N SER A 219 -5.59 14.65 15.21
CA SER A 219 -6.48 13.99 16.17
C SER A 219 -6.30 14.55 17.59
N SER A 220 -7.37 14.51 18.37
CA SER A 220 -7.40 14.90 19.77
C SER A 220 -6.38 14.13 20.61
N ARG A 221 -5.77 14.83 21.56
CA ARG A 221 -4.87 14.26 22.58
C ARG A 221 -5.59 14.00 23.91
N ASP A 222 -6.89 14.12 23.94
CA ASP A 222 -7.71 13.88 25.14
C ASP A 222 -7.45 12.47 25.70
N PRO A 223 -7.00 12.35 26.96
CA PRO A 223 -6.65 11.06 27.56
C PRO A 223 -7.81 10.08 27.63
N ALA A 224 -9.05 10.58 27.77
CA ALA A 224 -10.23 9.72 27.84
C ALA A 224 -10.43 8.94 26.52
N TRP A 225 -10.25 9.61 25.39
CA TRP A 225 -10.34 8.97 24.08
C TRP A 225 -9.12 8.13 23.75
N ARG A 226 -7.93 8.59 24.13
CA ARG A 226 -6.70 7.82 23.94
C ARG A 226 -6.64 6.54 24.78
N ALA A 227 -7.44 6.44 25.84
CA ALA A 227 -7.58 5.21 26.62
C ALA A 227 -8.14 4.03 25.80
N LEU A 228 -8.84 4.26 24.68
CA LEU A 228 -9.24 3.23 23.72
C LEU A 228 -8.04 2.42 23.17
N ASP A 229 -6.87 3.03 23.12
CA ASP A 229 -5.62 2.38 22.69
C ASP A 229 -5.08 1.31 23.67
N ARG A 230 -5.76 1.06 24.79
CA ARG A 230 -5.35 0.07 25.78
C ARG A 230 -5.93 -1.32 25.55
N GLN A 231 -6.81 -1.48 24.59
CA GLN A 231 -7.50 -2.72 24.28
C GLN A 231 -7.60 -2.94 22.78
N THR A 232 -7.89 -4.17 22.37
CA THR A 232 -8.12 -4.49 20.96
C THR A 232 -9.51 -4.06 20.51
N PHE A 233 -9.68 -3.89 19.20
CA PHE A 233 -10.97 -3.51 18.65
C PHE A 233 -12.04 -4.59 18.89
N ARG A 234 -11.67 -5.86 18.81
CA ARG A 234 -12.52 -7.00 19.18
C ARG A 234 -13.01 -6.89 20.63
N SER A 235 -12.12 -6.57 21.56
CA SER A 235 -12.49 -6.39 22.98
C SER A 235 -13.46 -5.22 23.15
N TRP A 236 -13.25 -4.12 22.44
CA TRP A 236 -14.15 -2.98 22.47
C TRP A 236 -15.54 -3.31 21.91
N LEU A 237 -15.62 -4.03 20.78
CA LEU A 237 -16.89 -4.49 20.20
C LEU A 237 -17.70 -5.31 21.22
N ASN A 238 -17.07 -6.30 21.84
CA ASN A 238 -17.70 -7.16 22.84
C ASN A 238 -18.18 -6.36 24.06
N ALA A 239 -17.35 -5.45 24.58
CA ALA A 239 -17.69 -4.60 25.72
C ALA A 239 -18.86 -3.66 25.45
N ASN A 240 -19.13 -3.32 24.19
CA ASN A 240 -20.25 -2.48 23.76
C ASN A 240 -21.43 -3.31 23.22
N SER A 241 -21.46 -4.61 23.49
CA SER A 241 -22.54 -5.53 23.06
C SER A 241 -22.75 -5.58 21.54
N PHE A 242 -21.67 -5.47 20.79
CA PHE A 242 -21.60 -5.76 19.36
C PHE A 242 -21.04 -7.17 19.19
N THR A 243 -21.92 -8.16 19.09
CA THR A 243 -21.59 -9.59 19.07
C THR A 243 -22.01 -10.30 17.78
N ALA A 244 -22.65 -9.58 16.85
CA ALA A 244 -23.08 -10.13 15.57
C ALA A 244 -21.88 -10.66 14.76
N PRO A 245 -21.89 -11.93 14.28
CA PRO A 245 -20.79 -12.51 13.51
C PRO A 245 -20.47 -11.70 12.25
N THR A 246 -21.51 -11.20 11.56
CA THR A 246 -21.36 -10.37 10.35
C THR A 246 -20.66 -9.04 10.64
N LEU A 247 -20.98 -8.39 11.76
CA LEU A 247 -20.31 -7.17 12.19
C LEU A 247 -18.86 -7.44 12.62
N HIS A 248 -18.61 -8.55 13.29
CA HIS A 248 -17.27 -8.97 13.66
C HIS A 248 -16.41 -9.25 12.43
N TRP A 249 -16.97 -9.93 11.42
CA TRP A 249 -16.28 -10.12 10.14
C TRP A 249 -15.99 -8.79 9.45
N TYR A 250 -16.97 -7.87 9.38
CA TYR A 250 -16.77 -6.56 8.76
C TYR A 250 -15.70 -5.73 9.46
N ALA A 251 -15.71 -5.68 10.78
CA ALA A 251 -14.69 -5.01 11.58
C ALA A 251 -13.29 -5.63 11.37
N ASP A 252 -13.24 -6.95 11.25
CA ASP A 252 -12.01 -7.70 10.99
C ASP A 252 -11.48 -7.41 9.58
N TYR A 253 -12.35 -7.45 8.57
CA TYR A 253 -12.05 -7.07 7.20
C TYR A 253 -11.43 -5.66 7.12
N CYS A 254 -12.09 -4.66 7.72
CA CYS A 254 -11.62 -3.28 7.72
C CYS A 254 -10.25 -3.10 8.41
N CYS A 255 -10.00 -3.82 9.50
CA CYS A 255 -8.71 -3.82 10.17
C CYS A 255 -7.62 -4.50 9.33
N ARG A 256 -7.95 -5.58 8.65
CA ARG A 256 -7.03 -6.27 7.74
C ARG A 256 -6.70 -5.43 6.52
N ASP A 257 -7.65 -4.67 5.99
CA ASP A 257 -7.47 -3.77 4.86
C ASP A 257 -6.48 -2.62 5.19
N ASP A 258 -6.68 -1.91 6.28
CA ASP A 258 -5.83 -0.74 6.62
C ASP A 258 -4.54 -1.08 7.38
N TYR A 259 -4.54 -2.19 8.14
CA TYR A 259 -3.48 -2.47 9.12
C TYR A 259 -2.84 -3.84 8.97
N GLY A 260 -3.33 -4.66 8.06
CA GLY A 260 -2.80 -5.99 7.76
C GLY A 260 -2.99 -7.02 8.86
N ALA A 261 -3.86 -6.76 9.83
CA ALA A 261 -4.17 -7.67 10.94
C ALA A 261 -5.62 -7.50 11.37
N GLY A 262 -6.20 -8.54 11.97
CA GLY A 262 -7.60 -8.57 12.40
C GLY A 262 -7.89 -7.71 13.63
N ALA A 263 -9.18 -7.55 13.91
CA ALA A 263 -9.69 -6.74 15.03
C ALA A 263 -9.29 -7.24 16.42
N ASP A 264 -8.84 -8.49 16.53
CA ASP A 264 -8.29 -9.10 17.76
C ASP A 264 -6.85 -8.68 18.06
N VAL A 265 -6.15 -8.10 17.09
CA VAL A 265 -4.77 -7.60 17.18
C VAL A 265 -4.73 -6.07 17.19
N VAL A 266 -5.56 -5.44 16.35
CA VAL A 266 -5.58 -3.99 16.15
C VAL A 266 -6.17 -3.28 17.36
N SER A 267 -5.55 -2.15 17.76
CA SER A 267 -6.04 -1.25 18.80
C SER A 267 -7.47 -0.78 18.55
N ALA A 268 -8.30 -0.70 19.58
CA ALA A 268 -9.65 -0.16 19.47
C ALA A 268 -9.67 1.29 19.01
N TRP A 269 -8.67 2.08 19.37
CA TRP A 269 -8.53 3.45 18.84
C TRP A 269 -8.34 3.43 17.33
N ALA A 270 -7.45 2.58 16.82
CA ALA A 270 -7.18 2.46 15.39
C ALA A 270 -8.37 1.88 14.62
N GLY A 271 -9.03 0.84 15.16
CA GLY A 271 -10.23 0.27 14.55
C GLY A 271 -11.37 1.29 14.41
N LEU A 272 -11.60 2.12 15.43
CA LEU A 272 -12.58 3.21 15.36
C LEU A 272 -12.12 4.35 14.44
N HIS A 273 -10.81 4.64 14.43
CA HIS A 273 -10.22 5.64 13.54
C HIS A 273 -10.44 5.30 12.07
N TYR A 274 -10.35 4.02 11.67
CA TYR A 274 -10.67 3.58 10.30
C TYR A 274 -12.02 4.13 9.83
N PHE A 275 -13.06 3.96 10.64
CA PHE A 275 -14.42 4.36 10.28
C PHE A 275 -14.68 5.86 10.46
N ALA A 276 -14.15 6.47 11.52
CA ALA A 276 -14.57 7.80 11.94
C ALA A 276 -13.69 8.93 11.36
N SER A 277 -12.47 8.66 10.94
CA SER A 277 -11.58 9.69 10.38
C SER A 277 -11.82 9.98 8.89
N ARG A 278 -12.46 9.04 8.16
CA ARG A 278 -12.76 9.13 6.73
C ARG A 278 -14.05 9.90 6.48
N GLY A 279 -14.02 11.19 6.81
CA GLY A 279 -15.16 12.11 6.69
C GLY A 279 -15.02 13.11 5.53
N GLY A 280 -14.34 12.74 4.46
CA GLY A 280 -14.26 13.57 3.25
C GLY A 280 -15.54 13.49 2.43
N HIS A 281 -15.93 14.63 1.83
CA HIS A 281 -17.10 14.74 0.98
C HIS A 281 -16.72 15.41 -0.35
N ALA A 282 -17.56 15.22 -1.37
CA ALA A 282 -17.48 15.92 -2.64
C ALA A 282 -18.82 16.55 -3.03
N SER A 283 -18.80 17.58 -3.86
CA SER A 283 -20.03 18.17 -4.42
C SER A 283 -20.60 17.37 -5.59
N ASN A 284 -19.79 16.44 -6.14
CA ASN A 284 -20.12 15.65 -7.33
C ASN A 284 -19.89 14.15 -7.14
N ALA A 285 -19.88 13.66 -5.89
CA ALA A 285 -19.85 12.24 -5.59
C ALA A 285 -20.70 11.91 -4.35
N THR A 286 -21.03 10.64 -4.17
CA THR A 286 -21.70 10.10 -2.99
C THR A 286 -20.78 10.18 -1.76
N ASP A 287 -21.38 10.21 -0.57
CA ASP A 287 -20.60 10.13 0.66
C ASP A 287 -19.98 8.73 0.77
N GLY A 288 -18.70 8.66 1.11
CA GLY A 288 -17.92 7.41 1.13
C GLY A 288 -17.17 7.10 -0.17
N ALA A 289 -17.41 7.85 -1.26
CA ALA A 289 -16.67 7.67 -2.51
C ALA A 289 -15.15 7.79 -2.31
N VAL A 290 -14.40 7.12 -3.17
CA VAL A 290 -12.94 7.10 -3.14
C VAL A 290 -12.35 7.52 -4.49
N LEU A 291 -11.08 7.93 -4.47
CA LEU A 291 -10.30 8.23 -5.67
C LEU A 291 -9.46 7.02 -6.06
N THR A 292 -9.38 6.73 -7.36
CA THR A 292 -8.54 5.65 -7.88
C THR A 292 -7.99 5.97 -9.27
N TRP A 293 -6.96 5.24 -9.66
CA TRP A 293 -6.34 5.23 -10.98
C TRP A 293 -6.21 3.76 -11.44
N PRO A 294 -6.13 3.48 -12.75
CA PRO A 294 -5.99 2.11 -13.24
C PRO A 294 -4.81 1.34 -12.62
N ASP A 295 -3.71 2.05 -12.36
CA ASP A 295 -2.50 1.54 -11.70
C ASP A 295 -2.45 1.89 -10.20
N GLY A 296 -3.61 2.12 -9.59
CA GLY A 296 -3.74 2.51 -8.19
C GLY A 296 -3.05 3.83 -7.88
N LEU A 297 -2.53 3.99 -6.67
CA LEU A 297 -1.85 5.23 -6.28
C LEU A 297 -0.55 5.51 -7.05
N HIS A 298 -0.06 4.57 -7.88
CA HIS A 298 1.04 4.84 -8.80
C HIS A 298 0.70 5.94 -9.80
N GLY A 299 -0.55 6.01 -10.27
CA GLY A 299 -1.03 7.09 -11.12
C GLY A 299 -0.91 8.48 -10.47
N LEU A 300 -1.14 8.57 -9.16
CA LEU A 300 -0.93 9.79 -8.40
C LEU A 300 0.57 10.12 -8.25
N VAL A 301 1.40 9.11 -7.95
CA VAL A 301 2.88 9.27 -7.88
C VAL A 301 3.44 9.79 -9.20
N THR A 302 3.01 9.23 -10.33
CA THR A 302 3.45 9.66 -11.67
C THR A 302 3.06 11.11 -11.95
N ARG A 303 1.88 11.56 -11.54
CA ARG A 303 1.44 12.97 -11.65
C ARG A 303 2.29 13.90 -10.79
N LEU A 304 2.61 13.50 -9.56
CA LEU A 304 3.50 14.24 -8.67
C LEU A 304 4.88 14.42 -9.30
N VAL A 305 5.46 13.33 -9.79
CA VAL A 305 6.76 13.36 -10.49
C VAL A 305 6.73 14.31 -11.69
N THR A 306 5.72 14.19 -12.55
CA THR A 306 5.56 15.10 -13.70
C THR A 306 5.49 16.56 -13.27
N LYS A 307 4.82 16.85 -12.16
CA LYS A 307 4.71 18.21 -11.62
C LYS A 307 6.05 18.70 -11.06
N ILE A 308 6.77 17.86 -10.35
CA ILE A 308 8.11 18.17 -9.82
C ILE A 308 9.09 18.41 -10.98
N ASP A 309 9.12 17.55 -11.99
CA ASP A 309 9.98 17.69 -13.17
C ASP A 309 9.80 19.04 -13.86
N ARG A 310 8.56 19.49 -14.02
CA ARG A 310 8.26 20.81 -14.61
C ARG A 310 8.79 21.97 -13.76
N ARG A 311 8.83 21.84 -12.42
CA ARG A 311 9.29 22.89 -11.49
C ARG A 311 10.80 22.92 -11.33
N VAL A 312 11.42 21.74 -11.26
CA VAL A 312 12.87 21.60 -11.05
C VAL A 312 13.63 21.85 -12.34
N GLY A 313 13.05 21.45 -13.49
CA GLY A 313 13.68 21.51 -14.81
C GLY A 313 14.67 20.34 -15.03
N GLN A 314 15.15 20.21 -16.28
CA GLN A 314 15.93 19.04 -16.71
C GLN A 314 17.46 19.17 -16.45
N GLN A 315 17.94 20.26 -15.89
CA GLN A 315 19.40 20.52 -15.77
C GLN A 315 20.10 19.58 -14.80
N ARG A 316 19.41 19.02 -13.81
CA ARG A 316 19.92 18.00 -12.89
C ARG A 316 18.83 16.97 -12.59
N PRO A 317 19.08 15.67 -12.79
CA PRO A 317 18.13 14.65 -12.39
C PRO A 317 18.02 14.64 -10.85
N TRP A 318 16.85 15.03 -10.35
CA TRP A 318 16.58 15.02 -8.91
C TRP A 318 16.27 13.61 -8.39
N ARG A 319 15.82 12.69 -9.26
CA ARG A 319 15.68 11.27 -8.96
C ARG A 319 16.96 10.53 -9.36
N GLN A 320 17.42 9.65 -8.50
CA GLN A 320 18.60 8.85 -8.73
C GLN A 320 18.36 7.41 -8.28
N PRO A 321 18.74 6.41 -9.07
CA PRO A 321 18.67 5.02 -8.66
C PRO A 321 19.66 4.75 -7.52
N GLY A 322 19.39 3.73 -6.72
CA GLY A 322 20.22 3.30 -5.61
C GLY A 322 19.59 3.51 -4.25
N MET A 323 20.28 3.03 -3.24
CA MET A 323 19.83 3.01 -1.85
C MET A 323 20.88 3.60 -0.92
N ALA A 324 20.43 4.24 0.16
CA ALA A 324 21.30 4.62 1.27
C ALA A 324 21.64 3.38 2.11
N VAL A 325 22.91 3.24 2.50
CA VAL A 325 23.40 2.12 3.30
C VAL A 325 24.13 2.56 4.57
N ARG A 326 24.47 3.85 4.66
CA ARG A 326 25.04 4.46 5.87
C ARG A 326 24.74 5.95 5.88
N ILE A 327 24.37 6.47 7.04
CA ILE A 327 24.15 7.89 7.30
C ILE A 327 25.01 8.28 8.48
N GLU A 328 25.91 9.26 8.29
CA GLU A 328 26.86 9.71 9.30
C GLU A 328 26.84 11.25 9.40
N PRO A 329 26.99 11.81 10.61
CA PRO A 329 27.23 13.25 10.76
C PRO A 329 28.49 13.68 10.00
N ASP A 330 28.46 14.86 9.37
CA ASP A 330 29.58 15.45 8.66
C ASP A 330 29.63 16.96 8.88
N GLY A 331 30.31 17.37 9.95
CA GLY A 331 30.28 18.75 10.40
C GLY A 331 28.88 19.21 10.78
N LYS A 332 28.36 20.25 10.09
CA LYS A 332 26.98 20.73 10.26
C LYS A 332 25.95 20.02 9.35
N GLY A 333 26.40 19.08 8.52
CA GLY A 333 25.58 18.33 7.57
C GLY A 333 25.65 16.83 7.81
N VAL A 334 25.38 16.10 6.75
CA VAL A 334 25.30 14.63 6.74
C VAL A 334 26.03 14.07 5.52
N ARG A 335 26.76 12.98 5.73
CA ARG A 335 27.32 12.17 4.68
C ARG A 335 26.54 10.86 4.56
N VAL A 336 26.06 10.58 3.36
CA VAL A 336 25.32 9.36 3.04
C VAL A 336 26.15 8.50 2.11
N LEU A 337 26.42 7.26 2.50
CA LEU A 337 26.97 6.24 1.59
C LEU A 337 25.81 5.58 0.86
N THR A 338 25.89 5.54 -0.45
CA THR A 338 24.86 4.94 -1.32
C THR A 338 25.41 3.75 -2.08
N VAL A 339 24.55 2.82 -2.42
CA VAL A 339 24.84 1.63 -3.22
C VAL A 339 23.89 1.53 -4.41
N GLN A 340 24.43 1.06 -5.53
CA GLN A 340 23.67 0.74 -6.73
C GLN A 340 24.25 -0.51 -7.38
N TRP A 341 23.38 -1.36 -7.94
CA TRP A 341 23.76 -2.53 -8.76
C TRP A 341 23.29 -2.34 -10.20
N PRO A 342 24.00 -1.56 -11.03
CA PRO A 342 23.56 -1.26 -12.40
C PRO A 342 23.51 -2.49 -13.30
N ASP A 343 24.37 -3.48 -13.03
CA ASP A 343 24.53 -4.69 -13.82
C ASP A 343 23.91 -5.94 -13.12
N GLY A 344 23.03 -5.71 -12.14
CA GLY A 344 22.36 -6.75 -11.35
C GLY A 344 23.05 -7.09 -10.03
N ILE A 345 22.28 -7.63 -9.09
CA ILE A 345 22.68 -7.86 -7.70
C ILE A 345 23.85 -8.85 -7.53
N THR A 346 24.10 -9.70 -8.53
CA THR A 346 25.22 -10.65 -8.54
C THR A 346 26.55 -10.02 -8.96
N GLN A 347 26.53 -8.80 -9.46
CA GLN A 347 27.72 -8.05 -9.87
C GLN A 347 28.19 -7.12 -8.75
N PRO A 348 29.48 -6.68 -8.77
CA PRO A 348 29.97 -5.74 -7.78
C PRO A 348 29.14 -4.45 -7.75
N PRO A 349 28.77 -3.94 -6.55
CA PRO A 349 28.03 -2.72 -6.42
C PRO A 349 28.90 -1.50 -6.74
N ARG A 350 28.27 -0.42 -7.19
CA ARG A 350 28.86 0.91 -7.21
C ARG A 350 28.49 1.67 -5.96
N LEU A 351 29.49 2.25 -5.31
CA LEU A 351 29.31 3.06 -4.11
C LEU A 351 29.57 4.53 -4.44
N ARG A 352 28.80 5.42 -3.82
CA ARG A 352 29.01 6.87 -3.92
C ARG A 352 28.73 7.55 -2.60
N HIS A 353 29.42 8.65 -2.32
CA HIS A 353 29.08 9.54 -1.23
C HIS A 353 28.15 10.67 -1.70
N ILE A 354 27.15 10.97 -0.87
CA ILE A 354 26.36 12.18 -0.97
C ILE A 354 26.62 13.00 0.29
N ARG A 355 27.05 14.25 0.13
CA ARG A 355 27.10 15.25 1.20
C ARG A 355 25.90 16.16 1.09
N ALA A 356 25.09 16.20 2.14
CA ALA A 356 23.90 17.02 2.20
C ALA A 356 23.90 17.93 3.44
N ARG A 357 23.32 19.11 3.33
CA ARG A 357 23.04 19.95 4.50
C ARG A 357 21.98 19.32 5.38
N ARG A 358 20.95 18.74 4.76
CA ARG A 358 19.83 18.06 5.41
C ARG A 358 19.57 16.72 4.70
N VAL A 359 19.15 15.75 5.46
CA VAL A 359 18.63 14.48 4.96
C VAL A 359 17.16 14.36 5.36
N ILE A 360 16.30 14.01 4.43
CA ILE A 360 14.93 13.58 4.69
C ILE A 360 14.90 12.06 4.54
N CYS A 361 14.86 11.36 5.68
CA CYS A 361 14.78 9.90 5.75
C CYS A 361 13.32 9.48 5.55
N ALA A 362 12.97 9.10 4.31
CA ALA A 362 11.64 8.63 3.92
C ALA A 362 11.57 7.11 3.79
N MET A 363 12.49 6.41 4.43
CA MET A 363 12.54 4.95 4.51
C MET A 363 11.76 4.45 5.71
N PRO A 364 11.26 3.19 5.68
CA PRO A 364 10.72 2.52 6.86
C PRO A 364 11.72 2.55 8.03
N LEU A 365 11.22 2.73 9.25
CA LEU A 365 12.09 2.89 10.43
C LEU A 365 12.95 1.66 10.72
N HIS A 366 12.48 0.45 10.37
CA HIS A 366 13.29 -0.76 10.49
C HIS A 366 14.50 -0.79 9.53
N VAL A 367 14.43 -0.08 8.40
CA VAL A 367 15.55 0.12 7.47
C VAL A 367 16.46 1.24 8.00
N ALA A 368 15.90 2.38 8.40
CA ALA A 368 16.66 3.51 8.96
C ALA A 368 17.52 3.07 10.15
N ALA A 369 16.98 2.26 11.07
CA ALA A 369 17.67 1.73 12.22
C ALA A 369 18.90 0.84 11.89
N ARG A 370 19.00 0.35 10.66
CA ARG A 370 20.14 -0.46 10.21
C ARG A 370 21.28 0.35 9.62
N ILE A 371 21.01 1.57 9.18
CA ILE A 371 21.97 2.41 8.45
C ILE A 371 22.41 3.65 9.21
N MET A 372 21.75 3.93 10.36
CA MET A 372 22.16 4.98 11.29
C MET A 372 21.77 4.63 12.73
N PRO A 373 22.53 5.10 13.74
CA PRO A 373 22.15 4.93 15.14
C PRO A 373 20.97 5.86 15.49
N LEU A 374 19.84 5.26 15.88
CA LEU A 374 18.64 6.01 16.28
C LEU A 374 18.58 6.26 17.81
N GLY A 375 19.37 5.53 18.61
CA GLY A 375 19.44 5.68 20.06
C GLY A 375 19.70 7.11 20.52
N PRO A 376 20.68 7.85 19.93
CA PRO A 376 20.93 9.26 20.25
C PRO A 376 19.74 10.20 19.98
N LEU A 377 18.80 9.76 19.14
CA LEU A 377 17.56 10.49 18.85
C LEU A 377 16.38 10.05 19.74
N GLY A 378 16.62 9.20 20.74
CA GLY A 378 15.59 8.71 21.66
C GLY A 378 14.78 7.51 21.13
N PHE A 379 15.24 6.84 20.07
CA PHE A 379 14.57 5.68 19.49
C PHE A 379 15.42 4.43 19.62
N ASP A 380 15.00 3.51 20.49
CA ASP A 380 15.57 2.16 20.60
C ASP A 380 14.84 1.21 19.65
N PRO A 381 15.48 0.69 18.59
CA PRO A 381 14.84 -0.21 17.65
C PRO A 381 14.31 -1.52 18.29
N ALA A 382 14.91 -1.98 19.38
CA ALA A 382 14.47 -3.21 20.05
C ALA A 382 13.12 -3.05 20.78
N VAL A 383 12.77 -1.82 21.13
CA VAL A 383 11.57 -1.49 21.93
C VAL A 383 10.51 -0.73 21.13
N HIS A 384 10.95 0.17 20.23
CA HIS A 384 10.07 1.17 19.62
C HIS A 384 9.67 0.85 18.19
N LEU A 385 10.32 -0.12 17.52
CA LEU A 385 9.87 -0.57 16.20
C LEU A 385 8.47 -1.18 16.28
N GLN A 386 7.64 -0.80 15.33
CA GLN A 386 6.31 -1.35 15.19
C GLN A 386 6.33 -2.69 14.44
N HIS A 387 5.32 -3.51 14.72
CA HIS A 387 5.05 -4.67 13.89
C HIS A 387 4.59 -4.22 12.50
N HIS A 388 5.05 -4.93 11.47
CA HIS A 388 4.59 -4.72 10.10
C HIS A 388 4.01 -6.02 9.57
N ALA A 389 2.82 -5.94 9.00
CA ALA A 389 2.17 -7.08 8.36
C ALA A 389 2.83 -7.38 7.01
N PRO A 390 3.12 -8.65 6.70
CA PRO A 390 3.45 -9.06 5.34
C PRO A 390 2.19 -9.18 4.48
N TRP A 391 2.34 -8.93 3.15
CA TRP A 391 1.24 -8.90 2.19
C TRP A 391 1.58 -9.56 0.87
N LEU A 392 0.55 -10.07 0.19
CA LEU A 392 0.55 -10.34 -1.24
C LEU A 392 -0.37 -9.36 -1.97
N VAL A 393 0.13 -8.79 -3.07
CA VAL A 393 -0.67 -8.07 -4.06
C VAL A 393 -0.48 -8.77 -5.38
N SER A 394 -1.56 -9.27 -5.96
CA SER A 394 -1.49 -10.21 -7.07
C SER A 394 -2.36 -9.77 -8.23
N SER A 395 -1.73 -9.41 -9.34
CA SER A 395 -2.42 -8.92 -10.52
C SER A 395 -2.51 -9.99 -11.59
N PHE A 396 -3.71 -10.24 -12.07
CA PHE A 396 -4.05 -11.22 -13.09
C PHE A 396 -4.46 -10.51 -14.37
N ARG A 397 -3.74 -10.70 -15.47
CA ARG A 397 -4.19 -10.24 -16.78
C ARG A 397 -5.25 -11.18 -17.32
N LEU A 398 -6.38 -10.62 -17.76
CA LEU A 398 -7.47 -11.37 -18.35
C LEU A 398 -7.68 -10.96 -19.82
N ARG A 399 -7.87 -11.94 -20.67
CA ARG A 399 -8.39 -11.79 -22.03
C ARG A 399 -9.89 -11.95 -22.01
N GLY A 400 -10.62 -10.85 -22.00
CA GLY A 400 -12.05 -10.79 -21.74
C GLY A 400 -12.34 -10.73 -20.23
N PHE A 401 -13.58 -10.98 -19.88
CA PHE A 401 -14.06 -10.93 -18.50
C PHE A 401 -14.76 -12.25 -18.16
N PRO A 402 -14.60 -12.80 -16.96
CA PRO A 402 -15.41 -13.90 -16.49
C PRO A 402 -16.91 -13.56 -16.60
N GLN A 403 -17.72 -14.60 -16.72
CA GLN A 403 -19.17 -14.42 -16.84
C GLN A 403 -19.74 -14.05 -15.47
N GLU A 404 -20.41 -12.90 -15.41
CA GLU A 404 -21.18 -12.47 -14.25
C GLU A 404 -22.59 -13.06 -14.27
N ALA A 405 -23.22 -13.18 -13.10
CA ALA A 405 -24.63 -13.53 -13.00
C ALA A 405 -25.50 -12.49 -13.70
N ALA A 406 -26.61 -12.92 -14.29
CA ALA A 406 -27.50 -12.04 -15.03
C ALA A 406 -28.05 -10.92 -14.12
N GLY A 407 -27.91 -9.66 -14.55
CA GLY A 407 -28.36 -8.50 -13.80
C GLY A 407 -27.43 -8.03 -12.68
N VAL A 408 -26.28 -8.69 -12.49
CA VAL A 408 -25.30 -8.31 -11.47
C VAL A 408 -24.04 -7.72 -12.15
N PRO A 409 -23.86 -6.41 -12.19
CA PRO A 409 -22.69 -5.80 -12.81
C PRO A 409 -21.42 -6.05 -12.00
N LEU A 410 -20.29 -6.17 -12.70
CA LEU A 410 -18.97 -6.21 -12.08
C LEU A 410 -18.68 -4.85 -11.44
N ALA A 411 -18.33 -4.82 -10.15
CA ALA A 411 -17.95 -3.61 -9.44
C ALA A 411 -16.44 -3.30 -9.61
N TRP A 412 -16.05 -2.12 -9.19
CA TRP A 412 -14.65 -1.76 -9.06
C TRP A 412 -13.97 -2.62 -7.98
N ASP A 413 -14.55 -2.69 -6.79
CA ASP A 413 -14.10 -3.54 -5.69
C ASP A 413 -15.06 -4.72 -5.47
N ASN A 414 -14.50 -5.91 -5.30
CA ASN A 414 -15.23 -7.18 -5.25
C ASN A 414 -14.72 -8.01 -4.08
N VAL A 415 -15.41 -7.93 -2.96
CA VAL A 415 -15.01 -8.58 -1.71
C VAL A 415 -15.68 -9.95 -1.58
N VAL A 416 -14.99 -10.89 -0.95
CA VAL A 416 -15.47 -12.26 -0.76
C VAL A 416 -15.54 -12.59 0.73
N HIS A 417 -16.75 -12.78 1.25
CA HIS A 417 -16.97 -13.08 2.66
C HIS A 417 -16.31 -14.40 3.07
N GLY A 418 -15.59 -14.37 4.19
CA GLY A 418 -14.95 -15.57 4.75
C GLY A 418 -13.78 -16.13 3.95
N SER A 419 -13.31 -15.40 2.93
CA SER A 419 -12.12 -15.75 2.15
C SER A 419 -10.81 -15.49 2.93
N ARG A 420 -9.71 -16.00 2.39
CA ARG A 420 -8.35 -15.71 2.88
C ARG A 420 -7.92 -14.28 2.59
N GLY A 421 -8.34 -13.75 1.44
CA GLY A 421 -7.99 -12.42 0.94
C GLY A 421 -8.96 -11.33 1.37
N LEU A 422 -8.80 -10.18 0.73
CA LEU A 422 -9.66 -9.01 0.86
C LEU A 422 -10.48 -8.76 -0.41
N GLY A 423 -10.50 -9.72 -1.35
CA GLY A 423 -11.13 -9.53 -2.64
C GLY A 423 -10.17 -9.00 -3.71
N TYR A 424 -10.75 -8.38 -4.75
CA TYR A 424 -10.00 -7.90 -5.91
C TYR A 424 -10.63 -6.65 -6.53
N VAL A 425 -9.78 -5.80 -7.08
CA VAL A 425 -10.19 -4.61 -7.84
C VAL A 425 -9.97 -4.77 -9.34
N VAL A 426 -10.76 -4.05 -10.14
CA VAL A 426 -10.75 -4.11 -11.60
C VAL A 426 -10.07 -2.88 -12.18
N ALA A 427 -8.85 -3.01 -12.69
CA ALA A 427 -8.02 -1.90 -13.17
C ALA A 427 -8.69 -1.07 -14.28
N THR A 428 -9.45 -1.69 -15.19
CA THR A 428 -10.09 -1.00 -16.30
C THR A 428 -11.48 -0.43 -15.96
N HIS A 429 -11.94 -0.55 -14.72
CA HIS A 429 -13.24 -0.04 -14.28
C HIS A 429 -13.34 1.48 -14.51
N GLN A 430 -12.28 2.20 -14.19
CA GLN A 430 -12.19 3.66 -14.27
C GLN A 430 -12.03 4.21 -15.71
N TRP A 431 -11.92 3.35 -16.72
CA TRP A 431 -11.78 3.79 -18.09
C TRP A 431 -13.11 4.31 -18.67
N ILE A 432 -13.15 5.56 -19.07
CA ILE A 432 -14.27 6.12 -19.83
C ILE A 432 -14.18 5.63 -21.28
N ARG A 433 -15.11 4.79 -21.71
CA ARG A 433 -15.08 4.11 -23.02
C ARG A 433 -16.46 3.75 -23.53
N GLN A 434 -16.56 3.53 -24.84
CA GLN A 434 -17.82 3.15 -25.49
C GLN A 434 -18.13 1.65 -25.41
N ALA A 435 -17.11 0.80 -25.24
CA ALA A 435 -17.27 -0.64 -25.20
C ALA A 435 -16.38 -1.27 -24.12
N ARG A 436 -16.75 -2.47 -23.65
CA ARG A 436 -15.93 -3.26 -22.72
C ARG A 436 -14.58 -3.57 -23.40
N PRO A 437 -13.43 -3.39 -22.71
CA PRO A 437 -12.14 -3.69 -23.32
C PRO A 437 -11.97 -5.20 -23.54
N ALA A 438 -11.15 -5.55 -24.54
CA ALA A 438 -10.80 -6.94 -24.81
C ALA A 438 -9.89 -7.56 -23.72
N GLN A 439 -9.26 -6.76 -22.90
CA GLN A 439 -8.38 -7.18 -21.81
C GLN A 439 -8.59 -6.31 -20.59
N THR A 440 -8.33 -6.89 -19.41
CA THR A 440 -8.33 -6.17 -18.13
C THR A 440 -7.29 -6.76 -17.20
N ALA A 441 -7.09 -6.15 -16.03
CA ALA A 441 -6.37 -6.75 -14.91
C ALA A 441 -7.27 -6.76 -13.67
N PHE A 442 -7.30 -7.90 -12.98
CA PHE A 442 -7.86 -8.04 -11.65
C PHE A 442 -6.71 -8.10 -10.66
N THR A 443 -6.74 -7.24 -9.64
CA THR A 443 -5.71 -7.22 -8.61
C THR A 443 -6.30 -7.65 -7.29
N ALA A 444 -5.86 -8.81 -6.79
CA ALA A 444 -6.26 -9.39 -5.51
C ALA A 444 -5.30 -8.99 -4.39
N TYR A 445 -5.84 -8.81 -3.19
CA TYR A 445 -5.13 -8.37 -2.00
C TYR A 445 -5.25 -9.38 -0.87
N CYS A 446 -4.12 -9.70 -0.22
CA CYS A 446 -4.13 -10.60 0.91
C CYS A 446 -3.08 -10.19 1.95
N PRO A 447 -3.49 -9.65 3.12
CA PRO A 447 -2.60 -9.58 4.27
C PRO A 447 -2.29 -10.99 4.76
N LEU A 448 -1.03 -11.28 5.03
CA LEU A 448 -0.57 -12.60 5.43
C LEU A 448 -0.64 -12.76 6.96
N ASP A 449 -1.84 -12.66 7.48
CA ASP A 449 -2.20 -12.89 8.89
C ASP A 449 -2.77 -14.31 9.09
N ALA A 450 -3.34 -14.59 10.26
CA ALA A 450 -3.92 -15.89 10.57
C ALA A 450 -5.06 -16.28 9.61
N ALA A 451 -5.85 -15.31 9.13
CA ALA A 451 -6.97 -15.56 8.22
C ALA A 451 -6.50 -15.99 6.83
N ALA A 452 -5.30 -15.60 6.39
CA ALA A 452 -4.73 -16.01 5.12
C ALA A 452 -4.39 -17.51 5.04
N GLY A 453 -4.38 -18.21 6.18
CA GLY A 453 -4.04 -19.64 6.22
C GLY A 453 -2.59 -19.93 5.83
N VAL A 454 -1.68 -18.99 6.08
CA VAL A 454 -0.24 -19.20 5.86
C VAL A 454 0.30 -20.27 6.82
N PRO A 455 1.25 -21.11 6.38
CA PRO A 455 1.74 -22.23 7.22
C PRO A 455 2.38 -21.79 8.55
N ALA A 456 2.97 -20.60 8.58
CA ALA A 456 3.67 -20.05 9.74
C ALA A 456 2.73 -19.44 10.80
N GLY A 457 1.42 -19.37 10.53
CA GLY A 457 0.46 -18.77 11.45
C GLY A 457 0.54 -17.24 11.48
N ALA A 458 0.05 -16.64 12.57
CA ALA A 458 -0.14 -15.19 12.69
C ALA A 458 1.11 -14.39 13.09
N ASP A 459 2.23 -15.03 13.45
CA ASP A 459 3.47 -14.32 13.80
C ASP A 459 4.14 -13.72 12.55
N PRO A 460 4.19 -12.37 12.43
CA PRO A 460 4.71 -11.71 11.23
C PRO A 460 6.17 -12.06 10.91
N ASP A 461 7.03 -12.32 11.89
CA ASP A 461 8.43 -12.66 11.65
C ASP A 461 8.57 -14.06 11.06
N THR A 462 7.77 -15.00 11.52
CA THR A 462 7.72 -16.36 11.00
C THR A 462 7.13 -16.38 9.59
N VAL A 463 6.07 -15.61 9.35
CA VAL A 463 5.49 -15.43 8.00
C VAL A 463 6.51 -14.82 7.05
N ARG A 464 7.29 -13.82 7.47
CA ARG A 464 8.34 -13.23 6.61
C ARG A 464 9.43 -14.23 6.23
N ARG A 465 9.87 -15.08 7.17
CA ARG A 465 10.83 -16.15 6.85
C ARG A 465 10.26 -17.14 5.85
N TRP A 466 9.03 -17.58 6.04
CA TRP A 466 8.33 -18.42 5.06
C TRP A 466 8.20 -17.73 3.70
N LEU A 467 7.78 -16.46 3.66
CA LEU A 467 7.58 -15.69 2.44
C LEU A 467 8.86 -15.53 1.60
N ALA A 468 10.02 -15.48 2.26
CA ALA A 468 11.30 -15.39 1.58
C ALA A 468 11.57 -16.60 0.66
N ASP A 469 11.16 -17.79 1.11
CA ASP A 469 11.44 -19.07 0.45
C ASP A 469 10.18 -19.70 -0.19
N ALA A 470 9.01 -19.07 -0.04
CA ALA A 470 7.74 -19.60 -0.55
C ALA A 470 7.79 -19.83 -2.07
N SER A 471 7.37 -21.03 -2.51
CA SER A 471 7.32 -21.36 -3.93
C SER A 471 6.28 -20.51 -4.68
N PRO A 472 6.47 -20.25 -5.99
CA PRO A 472 5.46 -19.58 -6.80
C PRO A 472 4.08 -20.23 -6.71
N ALA A 473 4.02 -21.57 -6.64
CA ALA A 473 2.77 -22.33 -6.52
C ALA A 473 2.06 -22.06 -5.17
N ALA A 474 2.80 -22.04 -4.05
CA ALA A 474 2.23 -21.75 -2.74
C ALA A 474 1.68 -20.31 -2.67
N LEU A 475 2.38 -19.34 -3.28
CA LEU A 475 1.92 -17.96 -3.37
C LEU A 475 0.69 -17.82 -4.27
N MET A 476 0.65 -18.55 -5.40
CA MET A 476 -0.48 -18.57 -6.34
C MET A 476 -1.77 -19.09 -5.68
N GLU A 477 -1.65 -20.10 -4.82
CA GLU A 477 -2.81 -20.65 -4.10
C GLU A 477 -3.47 -19.60 -3.20
N ILE A 478 -2.68 -18.78 -2.50
CA ILE A 478 -3.19 -17.69 -1.68
C ILE A 478 -3.72 -16.56 -2.57
N ALA A 479 -2.95 -16.17 -3.58
CA ALA A 479 -3.26 -15.05 -4.48
C ALA A 479 -4.57 -15.24 -5.24
N SER A 480 -4.93 -16.47 -5.59
CA SER A 480 -6.12 -16.77 -6.38
C SER A 480 -7.33 -17.23 -5.57
N ALA A 481 -7.25 -17.28 -4.24
CA ALA A 481 -8.28 -17.86 -3.39
C ALA A 481 -9.67 -17.23 -3.62
N ASP A 482 -9.75 -15.91 -3.61
CA ASP A 482 -11.01 -15.16 -3.81
C ASP A 482 -11.59 -15.39 -5.21
N LEU A 483 -10.73 -15.32 -6.23
CA LEU A 483 -11.12 -15.49 -7.63
C LEU A 483 -11.59 -16.91 -7.93
N ARG A 484 -10.98 -17.92 -7.30
CA ARG A 484 -11.42 -19.32 -7.38
C ARG A 484 -12.75 -19.54 -6.70
N GLN A 485 -12.99 -18.88 -5.55
CA GLN A 485 -14.24 -18.99 -4.83
C GLN A 485 -15.42 -18.43 -5.63
N VAL A 486 -15.20 -17.33 -6.39
CA VAL A 486 -16.24 -16.66 -7.18
C VAL A 486 -16.44 -17.32 -8.54
N TYR A 487 -15.36 -17.61 -9.26
CA TYR A 487 -15.43 -17.99 -10.68
C TYR A 487 -15.00 -19.44 -10.95
N ASP A 488 -14.47 -20.15 -9.96
CA ASP A 488 -13.93 -21.50 -10.10
C ASP A 488 -13.00 -21.61 -11.34
N ARG A 489 -13.21 -22.62 -12.16
CA ARG A 489 -12.41 -22.86 -13.38
C ARG A 489 -12.65 -21.85 -14.50
N GLU A 490 -13.76 -21.12 -14.45
CA GLU A 490 -14.07 -20.10 -15.45
C GLU A 490 -13.03 -18.99 -15.46
N PHE A 491 -12.51 -18.60 -14.29
CA PHE A 491 -11.45 -17.59 -14.17
C PHE A 491 -10.23 -17.91 -15.04
N TRP A 492 -9.79 -19.16 -15.02
CA TRP A 492 -8.58 -19.60 -15.73
C TRP A 492 -8.73 -19.67 -17.26
N ARG A 493 -9.96 -19.58 -17.78
CA ARG A 493 -10.18 -19.42 -19.22
C ARG A 493 -9.82 -18.04 -19.73
N HIS A 494 -9.78 -17.07 -18.84
CA HIS A 494 -9.50 -15.68 -19.15
C HIS A 494 -8.09 -15.25 -18.68
N ALA A 495 -7.61 -15.74 -17.57
CA ALA A 495 -6.31 -15.37 -17.00
C ALA A 495 -5.15 -16.02 -17.79
N ASP A 496 -4.23 -15.20 -18.32
CA ASP A 496 -3.11 -15.67 -19.14
C ASP A 496 -1.74 -15.16 -18.64
N ALA A 497 -1.69 -14.25 -17.68
CA ALA A 497 -0.48 -13.83 -17.00
C ALA A 497 -0.79 -13.42 -15.56
N VAL A 498 0.18 -13.61 -14.67
CA VAL A 498 0.07 -13.27 -13.25
C VAL A 498 1.37 -12.63 -12.77
N GLU A 499 1.25 -11.54 -12.05
CA GLU A 499 2.34 -10.95 -11.28
C GLU A 499 1.96 -10.94 -9.80
N ILE A 500 2.80 -11.51 -8.95
CA ILE A 500 2.62 -11.53 -7.49
C ILE A 500 3.71 -10.67 -6.86
N THR A 501 3.32 -9.60 -6.18
CA THR A 501 4.23 -8.79 -5.38
C THR A 501 4.13 -9.21 -3.92
N ALA A 502 5.21 -9.79 -3.39
CA ALA A 502 5.32 -10.24 -2.02
C ALA A 502 6.07 -9.21 -1.18
N ARG A 503 5.41 -8.64 -0.18
CA ARG A 503 5.94 -7.59 0.70
C ARG A 503 6.07 -8.10 2.12
N GLY A 504 7.31 -8.26 2.60
CA GLY A 504 7.56 -8.74 3.96
C GLY A 504 7.23 -7.73 5.08
N HIS A 505 7.31 -6.43 4.78
CA HIS A 505 7.04 -5.34 5.73
C HIS A 505 6.14 -4.30 5.06
N ALA A 506 4.92 -4.68 4.74
CA ALA A 506 4.04 -3.81 3.95
C ALA A 506 3.44 -2.67 4.78
N MET A 507 2.79 -2.99 5.90
CA MET A 507 2.01 -2.01 6.66
C MET A 507 2.28 -2.13 8.15
N ALA A 508 2.45 -0.99 8.83
CA ALA A 508 2.48 -0.95 10.30
C ALA A 508 1.13 -1.39 10.87
N THR A 509 1.17 -2.27 11.85
CA THR A 509 0.00 -2.75 12.58
C THR A 509 -0.11 -1.99 13.91
N PRO A 510 -1.11 -1.13 14.10
CA PRO A 510 -1.31 -0.36 15.32
C PRO A 510 -1.89 -1.26 16.43
N VAL A 511 -1.01 -1.95 17.16
CA VAL A 511 -1.40 -2.76 18.33
C VAL A 511 -1.71 -1.87 19.53
N PRO A 512 -2.43 -2.36 20.56
CA PRO A 512 -2.68 -1.61 21.79
C PRO A 512 -1.40 -0.98 22.36
N GLY A 513 -1.45 0.32 22.67
CA GLY A 513 -0.31 1.10 23.17
C GLY A 513 0.47 1.88 22.09
N PHE A 514 0.16 1.73 20.80
CA PHE A 514 0.92 2.36 19.70
C PHE A 514 0.92 3.91 19.79
N LEU A 515 -0.16 4.52 20.27
CA LEU A 515 -0.25 5.98 20.43
C LEU A 515 0.75 6.52 21.47
N GLY A 516 1.11 5.70 22.44
CA GLY A 516 2.00 6.06 23.54
C GLY A 516 3.49 5.82 23.27
N ASN A 517 3.89 5.38 22.09
CA ASN A 517 5.28 5.03 21.76
C ASN A 517 6.22 6.25 21.88
N PRO A 518 7.13 6.28 22.88
CA PRO A 518 7.98 7.44 23.15
C PRO A 518 9.07 7.62 22.10
N GLY A 519 9.54 6.53 21.49
CA GLY A 519 10.55 6.60 20.43
C GLY A 519 10.00 7.25 19.17
N LEU A 520 8.76 6.94 18.78
CA LEU A 520 8.10 7.63 17.67
C LEU A 520 7.89 9.12 17.99
N ALA A 521 7.54 9.46 19.24
CA ALA A 521 7.41 10.84 19.67
C ALA A 521 8.74 11.59 19.55
N ALA A 522 9.85 10.96 19.91
CA ALA A 522 11.18 11.54 19.78
C ALA A 522 11.57 11.80 18.32
N LEU A 523 11.35 10.82 17.42
CA LEU A 523 11.64 11.00 15.99
C LEU A 523 10.75 12.07 15.32
N ARG A 524 9.48 12.18 15.74
CA ARG A 524 8.58 13.25 15.28
C ARG A 524 9.04 14.66 15.68
N ALA A 525 9.75 14.76 16.81
CA ALA A 525 10.28 16.01 17.34
C ALA A 525 11.71 16.31 16.86
N ALA A 526 12.35 15.42 16.08
CA ALA A 526 13.70 15.60 15.60
C ALA A 526 13.79 16.83 14.67
N ASP A 527 14.71 17.76 15.00
CA ASP A 527 14.96 19.00 14.26
C ASP A 527 16.41 19.13 13.76
N GLY A 528 17.21 18.07 13.94
CA GLY A 528 18.59 17.97 13.51
C GLY A 528 18.78 17.91 11.98
N PRO A 529 20.02 17.61 11.53
CA PRO A 529 20.31 17.52 10.10
C PRO A 529 19.64 16.32 9.40
N VAL A 530 19.08 15.36 10.15
CA VAL A 530 18.27 14.25 9.64
C VAL A 530 16.84 14.42 10.13
N LEU A 531 15.91 14.51 9.20
CA LEU A 531 14.45 14.57 9.43
C LEU A 531 13.82 13.27 8.94
N PHE A 532 12.73 12.84 9.56
CA PHE A 532 12.04 11.62 9.20
C PHE A 532 10.72 11.93 8.47
N ALA A 533 10.41 11.14 7.44
CA ALA A 533 9.28 11.37 6.54
C ALA A 533 8.62 10.05 6.11
N HIS A 534 8.23 9.21 7.07
CA HIS A 534 7.59 7.93 6.82
C HIS A 534 6.30 7.78 7.65
N ALA A 535 5.32 7.03 7.13
CA ALA A 535 4.06 6.74 7.80
C ALA A 535 4.24 6.01 9.16
N ASP A 536 5.34 5.26 9.34
CA ASP A 536 5.71 4.65 10.62
C ASP A 536 5.72 5.65 11.79
N LEU A 537 6.01 6.93 11.54
CA LEU A 537 5.96 7.96 12.57
C LEU A 537 4.57 8.10 13.20
N SER A 538 3.53 7.83 12.44
CA SER A 538 2.14 7.81 12.93
C SER A 538 1.69 6.43 13.41
N GLY A 539 2.34 5.37 12.93
CA GLY A 539 1.92 3.99 13.15
C GLY A 539 0.73 3.55 12.31
N LEU A 540 0.38 4.33 11.30
CA LEU A 540 -0.72 4.11 10.37
C LEU A 540 -0.16 4.23 8.95
N SER A 541 -0.13 3.13 8.21
CA SER A 541 0.51 3.05 6.89
C SER A 541 -0.42 3.49 5.77
N VAL A 542 -1.05 4.67 5.90
CA VAL A 542 -1.93 5.25 4.90
C VAL A 542 -1.24 6.41 4.16
N PHE A 543 -1.75 6.72 2.97
CA PHE A 543 -1.19 7.76 2.08
C PHE A 543 -1.05 9.10 2.78
N GLU A 544 -2.09 9.53 3.46
CA GLU A 544 -2.20 10.85 4.07
C GLU A 544 -1.15 11.04 5.17
N GLU A 545 -0.87 10.00 5.95
CA GLU A 545 0.17 10.04 6.99
C GLU A 545 1.57 10.16 6.39
N ALA A 546 1.85 9.38 5.35
CA ALA A 546 3.13 9.47 4.64
C ALA A 546 3.31 10.84 3.99
N ALA A 547 2.27 11.37 3.35
CA ALA A 547 2.27 12.69 2.72
C ALA A 547 2.44 13.82 3.76
N TRP A 548 1.81 13.69 4.93
CA TRP A 548 1.97 14.64 6.03
C TRP A 548 3.43 14.75 6.47
N TRP A 549 4.06 13.62 6.78
CA TRP A 549 5.45 13.62 7.25
C TRP A 549 6.42 14.08 6.18
N GLY A 550 6.19 13.73 4.91
CA GLY A 550 6.98 14.22 3.78
C GLY A 550 6.88 15.73 3.61
N THR A 551 5.67 16.26 3.58
CA THR A 551 5.40 17.70 3.46
C THR A 551 5.99 18.47 4.64
N ARG A 552 5.81 17.96 5.87
CA ARG A 552 6.29 18.59 7.09
C ARG A 552 7.82 18.62 7.16
N ALA A 553 8.49 17.52 6.79
CA ALA A 553 9.95 17.49 6.73
C ALA A 553 10.51 18.50 5.70
N ALA A 554 9.86 18.62 4.55
CA ALA A 554 10.23 19.60 3.54
C ALA A 554 10.02 21.05 4.02
N LEU A 555 8.89 21.35 4.67
CA LEU A 555 8.62 22.67 5.25
C LEU A 555 9.68 23.05 6.29
N HIS A 556 10.12 22.11 7.11
CA HIS A 556 11.20 22.35 8.08
C HIS A 556 12.55 22.67 7.41
N VAL A 557 12.78 22.20 6.19
CA VAL A 557 14.00 22.51 5.42
C VAL A 557 13.98 23.94 4.86
N VAL A 558 12.81 24.42 4.40
CA VAL A 558 12.69 25.68 3.67
C VAL A 558 12.24 26.86 4.56
N GLY A 559 11.70 26.61 5.75
CA GLY A 559 11.32 27.61 6.76
C GLY A 559 12.43 27.89 7.71
#